data_932a88903e24aec25b06362419791ead
#
_entry.id   932a88903e24aec25b06362419791ead
#
_cell.length_a   1.000
_cell.length_b   1.000
_cell.length_c   1.000
_cell.angle_alpha   90.00
_cell.angle_beta   90.00
_cell.angle_gamma   90.00
#
_symmetry.space_group_name_H-M   'P 1'
#
loop_
_entity.id
_entity.type
_entity.pdbx_description
1 polymer ?
#
loop_
_entity_poly.entity_id
_entity_poly.type
_entity_poly.pdbx_seq_one_letter_code
_entity_poly.pdbx_strand_id
1 'polypeptide(L)'
;MLAEELKAIRIARHGQEATEKLAAASIGIAGLGGLGSHIAIALARMGVGRMVLADFDRVDLSNIQRQNYTLAQVGELKTAATAANLMAVHPTLALTLYDHRLTPDNIPALFGQCDIVCEAFDDSEQKAMLVTSLLTDTAVRVIANSGMAGCASGNLIQSRKRFDRLWICGDGESDVATDGHLYAPRVALCANHAALLVLRLVLGYDQP
;
A
#
# COMPACT_ATOMS: atom_id res chain seq x y z
N MET A 1 3.18 10.50 25.84
CA MET A 1 3.58 11.86 25.47
C MET A 1 3.62 12.02 23.95
N LEU A 2 4.64 11.62 23.21
CA LEU A 2 4.72 11.81 21.74
C LEU A 2 3.53 11.24 20.94
N ALA A 3 2.99 10.10 21.31
CA ALA A 3 1.83 9.50 20.62
C ALA A 3 0.57 10.35 20.77
N GLU A 4 0.31 10.89 21.95
CA GLU A 4 -0.83 11.78 22.21
C GLU A 4 -0.65 13.13 21.51
N GLU A 5 0.55 13.66 21.48
CA GLU A 5 0.86 14.88 20.75
C GLU A 5 0.66 14.70 19.24
N LEU A 6 1.12 13.58 18.66
CA LEU A 6 0.89 13.24 17.24
C LEU A 6 -0.61 13.11 16.93
N LYS A 7 -1.39 12.49 17.83
CA LYS A 7 -2.85 12.40 17.67
C LYS A 7 -3.48 13.79 17.70
N ALA A 8 -3.10 14.64 18.65
CA ALA A 8 -3.60 16.01 18.73
C ALA A 8 -3.27 16.84 17.48
N ILE A 9 -2.06 16.69 16.93
CA ILE A 9 -1.64 17.33 15.68
C ILE A 9 -2.48 16.83 14.51
N ARG A 10 -2.74 15.50 14.39
CA ARG A 10 -3.60 14.95 13.35
C ARG A 10 -5.02 15.50 13.44
N ILE A 11 -5.60 15.58 14.65
CA ILE A 11 -6.92 16.17 14.87
C ILE A 11 -6.93 17.63 14.42
N ALA A 12 -5.93 18.42 14.79
CA ALA A 12 -5.83 19.82 14.38
C ALA A 12 -5.67 20.02 12.86
N ARG A 13 -5.03 19.06 12.16
CA ARG A 13 -4.75 19.16 10.71
C ARG A 13 -5.80 18.51 9.83
N HIS A 14 -6.38 17.40 10.25
CA HIS A 14 -7.28 16.57 9.45
C HIS A 14 -8.73 16.58 9.97
N GLY A 15 -8.97 17.11 11.17
CA GLY A 15 -10.24 17.06 11.89
C GLY A 15 -10.40 15.78 12.74
N GLN A 16 -11.26 15.88 13.73
CA GLN A 16 -11.54 14.79 14.68
C GLN A 16 -12.06 13.53 13.98
N GLU A 17 -13.13 13.68 13.19
CA GLU A 17 -13.80 12.57 12.50
C GLU A 17 -12.86 11.79 11.58
N ALA A 18 -12.08 12.48 10.74
CA ALA A 18 -11.14 11.86 9.83
C ALA A 18 -10.04 11.11 10.60
N THR A 19 -9.51 11.69 11.68
CA THR A 19 -8.50 11.07 12.53
C THR A 19 -9.01 9.80 13.19
N GLU A 20 -10.25 9.79 13.68
CA GLU A 20 -10.87 8.63 14.32
C GLU A 20 -11.16 7.50 13.31
N LYS A 21 -11.70 7.83 12.14
CA LYS A 21 -11.93 6.86 11.06
C LYS A 21 -10.62 6.18 10.62
N LEU A 22 -9.55 6.96 10.44
CA LEU A 22 -8.25 6.42 10.07
C LEU A 22 -7.65 5.55 11.18
N ALA A 23 -7.75 5.97 12.43
CA ALA A 23 -7.26 5.20 13.57
C ALA A 23 -8.02 3.88 13.78
N ALA A 24 -9.28 3.79 13.35
CA ALA A 24 -10.07 2.56 13.38
C ALA A 24 -9.80 1.64 12.18
N ALA A 25 -9.28 2.16 11.07
CA ALA A 25 -9.11 1.42 9.83
C ALA A 25 -8.02 0.34 9.91
N SER A 26 -8.28 -0.78 9.22
CA SER A 26 -7.36 -1.91 9.04
C SER A 26 -7.03 -2.08 7.55
N ILE A 27 -5.77 -1.89 7.18
CA ILE A 27 -5.32 -1.90 5.79
C ILE A 27 -4.33 -3.04 5.55
N GLY A 28 -4.62 -3.88 4.56
CA GLY A 28 -3.69 -4.89 4.05
C GLY A 28 -2.80 -4.31 2.94
N ILE A 29 -1.53 -4.68 2.93
CA ILE A 29 -0.60 -4.35 1.84
C ILE A 29 0.11 -5.63 1.44
N ALA A 30 -0.15 -6.10 0.23
CA ALA A 30 0.45 -7.29 -0.36
C ALA A 30 1.52 -6.87 -1.37
N GLY A 31 2.78 -7.17 -1.03
CA GLY A 31 3.97 -6.67 -1.69
C GLY A 31 4.47 -5.35 -1.07
N LEU A 32 5.76 -5.31 -0.74
CA LEU A 32 6.41 -4.14 -0.12
C LEU A 32 7.56 -3.61 -1.00
N GLY A 33 7.41 -3.77 -2.31
CA GLY A 33 8.28 -3.22 -3.31
C GLY A 33 8.11 -1.70 -3.51
N GLY A 34 8.29 -1.25 -4.75
CA GLY A 34 8.19 0.17 -5.11
C GLY A 34 6.85 0.82 -4.73
N LEU A 35 5.74 0.13 -4.97
CA LEU A 35 4.41 0.64 -4.63
C LEU A 35 4.13 0.48 -3.13
N GLY A 36 4.19 -0.77 -2.63
CA GLY A 36 3.72 -1.07 -1.27
C GLY A 36 4.51 -0.35 -0.18
N SER A 37 5.82 -0.18 -0.32
CA SER A 37 6.62 0.55 0.66
C SER A 37 6.25 2.05 0.75
N HIS A 38 5.89 2.66 -0.38
CA HIS A 38 5.41 4.05 -0.40
C HIS A 38 3.96 4.18 0.08
N ILE A 39 3.07 3.24 -0.27
CA ILE A 39 1.69 3.20 0.26
C ILE A 39 1.73 3.10 1.78
N ALA A 40 2.51 2.16 2.32
CA ALA A 40 2.62 1.92 3.76
C ALA A 40 3.03 3.17 4.53
N ILE A 41 4.11 3.84 4.11
CA ILE A 41 4.61 5.03 4.82
C ILE A 41 3.62 6.21 4.72
N ALA A 42 2.96 6.39 3.57
CA ALA A 42 1.95 7.43 3.39
C ALA A 42 0.78 7.22 4.36
N LEU A 43 0.26 5.99 4.46
CA LEU A 43 -0.85 5.65 5.35
C LEU A 43 -0.47 5.73 6.84
N ALA A 44 0.75 5.33 7.21
CA ALA A 44 1.25 5.50 8.58
C ALA A 44 1.30 6.98 8.99
N ARG A 45 1.76 7.87 8.11
CA ARG A 45 1.76 9.33 8.34
C ARG A 45 0.35 9.87 8.52
N MET A 46 -0.64 9.32 7.81
CA MET A 46 -2.06 9.69 7.96
C MET A 46 -2.69 9.18 9.25
N GLY A 47 -2.08 8.21 9.94
CA GLY A 47 -2.56 7.70 11.22
C GLY A 47 -3.51 6.51 11.11
N VAL A 48 -3.38 5.69 10.06
CA VAL A 48 -4.06 4.38 9.99
C VAL A 48 -3.70 3.54 11.21
N GLY A 49 -4.70 2.95 11.88
CA GLY A 49 -4.49 2.30 13.18
C GLY A 49 -3.93 0.90 13.09
N ARG A 50 -4.19 0.16 12.01
CA ARG A 50 -3.71 -1.22 11.82
C ARG A 50 -3.27 -1.47 10.38
N MET A 51 -2.16 -2.18 10.21
CA MET A 51 -1.73 -2.68 8.91
C MET A 51 -1.34 -4.15 8.97
N VAL A 52 -1.70 -4.89 7.93
CA VAL A 52 -1.24 -6.25 7.64
C VAL A 52 -0.28 -6.16 6.45
N LEU A 53 0.97 -6.48 6.66
CA LEU A 53 2.04 -6.36 5.67
C LEU A 53 2.51 -7.74 5.24
N ALA A 54 2.47 -8.04 3.94
CA ALA A 54 2.91 -9.33 3.40
C ALA A 54 3.95 -9.13 2.30
N ASP A 55 5.14 -9.68 2.49
CA ASP A 55 6.23 -9.77 1.50
C ASP A 55 7.26 -10.78 2.00
N PHE A 56 7.73 -11.68 1.15
CA PHE A 56 8.71 -12.72 1.53
C PHE A 56 10.16 -12.36 1.14
N ASP A 57 10.35 -11.24 0.43
CA ASP A 57 11.65 -10.82 -0.06
C ASP A 57 12.49 -10.12 1.02
N ARG A 58 13.77 -10.00 0.68
CA ARG A 58 14.71 -9.13 1.38
C ARG A 58 14.95 -7.85 0.59
N VAL A 59 15.34 -6.81 1.30
CA VAL A 59 15.79 -5.55 0.69
C VAL A 59 17.09 -5.83 -0.06
N ASP A 60 17.10 -5.54 -1.36
CA ASP A 60 18.26 -5.63 -2.24
C ASP A 60 18.78 -4.23 -2.59
N LEU A 61 20.07 -4.12 -2.89
CA LEU A 61 20.70 -2.85 -3.27
C LEU A 61 20.01 -2.21 -4.48
N SER A 62 19.55 -3.02 -5.45
CA SER A 62 18.81 -2.55 -6.63
C SER A 62 17.42 -1.97 -6.28
N ASN A 63 16.92 -2.24 -5.10
CA ASN A 63 15.63 -1.72 -4.64
C ASN A 63 15.70 -0.26 -4.19
N ILE A 64 16.86 0.18 -3.69
CA ILE A 64 17.07 1.50 -3.07
C ILE A 64 16.67 2.64 -4.02
N GLN A 65 16.83 2.45 -5.31
CA GLN A 65 16.55 3.49 -6.29
C GLN A 65 15.05 3.86 -6.43
N ARG A 66 14.11 3.01 -5.95
CA ARG A 66 12.66 3.26 -6.09
C ARG A 66 11.78 2.78 -4.93
N GLN A 67 12.33 2.06 -3.95
CA GLN A 67 11.62 1.56 -2.79
C GLN A 67 11.98 2.40 -1.55
N ASN A 68 11.10 2.45 -0.58
CA ASN A 68 11.28 3.29 0.61
C ASN A 68 12.14 2.62 1.69
N TYR A 69 13.35 2.23 1.30
CA TYR A 69 14.36 1.63 2.17
C TYR A 69 15.65 2.46 2.16
N THR A 70 16.50 2.22 3.16
CA THR A 70 17.82 2.82 3.29
C THR A 70 18.92 1.79 2.99
N LEU A 71 20.14 2.27 2.70
CA LEU A 71 21.30 1.39 2.50
C LEU A 71 21.57 0.51 3.72
N ALA A 72 21.29 0.98 4.93
CA ALA A 72 21.49 0.24 6.17
C ALA A 72 20.54 -0.98 6.29
N GLN A 73 19.43 -0.99 5.55
CA GLN A 73 18.42 -2.06 5.58
C GLN A 73 18.65 -3.14 4.53
N VAL A 74 19.69 -3.02 3.69
CA VAL A 74 20.02 -4.06 2.68
C VAL A 74 20.28 -5.39 3.37
N GLY A 75 19.58 -6.45 2.92
CA GLY A 75 19.61 -7.80 3.49
C GLY A 75 18.52 -8.08 4.53
N GLU A 76 17.85 -7.07 5.09
CA GLU A 76 16.71 -7.28 6.00
C GLU A 76 15.48 -7.81 5.24
N LEU A 77 14.59 -8.53 5.93
CA LEU A 77 13.27 -8.83 5.38
C LEU A 77 12.52 -7.53 5.10
N LYS A 78 11.86 -7.41 3.93
CA LYS A 78 11.10 -6.21 3.58
C LYS A 78 10.01 -5.90 4.60
N THR A 79 9.37 -6.92 5.17
CA THR A 79 8.38 -6.77 6.25
C THR A 79 8.99 -6.12 7.50
N ALA A 80 10.16 -6.58 7.95
CA ALA A 80 10.86 -6.04 9.11
C ALA A 80 11.36 -4.59 8.86
N ALA A 81 12.00 -4.36 7.71
CA ALA A 81 12.49 -3.04 7.32
C ALA A 81 11.34 -2.02 7.19
N THR A 82 10.22 -2.43 6.57
CA THR A 82 9.03 -1.59 6.48
C THR A 82 8.47 -1.30 7.87
N ALA A 83 8.33 -2.31 8.74
CA ALA A 83 7.84 -2.11 10.11
C ALA A 83 8.69 -1.09 10.88
N ALA A 84 10.02 -1.18 10.80
CA ALA A 84 10.92 -0.21 11.44
C ALA A 84 10.69 1.22 10.92
N ASN A 85 10.54 1.39 9.60
CA ASN A 85 10.27 2.69 8.98
C ASN A 85 8.90 3.26 9.42
N LEU A 86 7.87 2.42 9.51
CA LEU A 86 6.53 2.83 9.94
C LEU A 86 6.50 3.22 11.42
N MET A 87 7.15 2.42 12.28
CA MET A 87 7.22 2.71 13.71
C MET A 87 7.98 3.99 14.02
N ALA A 88 8.94 4.37 13.17
CA ALA A 88 9.66 5.65 13.29
C ALA A 88 8.76 6.89 13.08
N VAL A 89 7.64 6.76 12.37
CA VAL A 89 6.69 7.86 12.10
C VAL A 89 5.34 7.68 12.78
N HIS A 90 5.00 6.46 13.18
CA HIS A 90 3.75 6.13 13.85
C HIS A 90 3.94 5.03 14.91
N PRO A 91 4.47 5.37 16.09
CA PRO A 91 4.89 4.39 17.09
C PRO A 91 3.74 3.57 17.71
N THR A 92 2.49 3.96 17.51
CA THR A 92 1.30 3.25 18.03
C THR A 92 0.57 2.44 16.96
N LEU A 93 1.11 2.35 15.74
CA LEU A 93 0.55 1.55 14.66
C LEU A 93 0.57 0.07 15.01
N ALA A 94 -0.58 -0.61 14.95
CA ALA A 94 -0.65 -2.06 15.11
C ALA A 94 -0.25 -2.74 13.80
N LEU A 95 0.80 -3.57 13.86
CA LEU A 95 1.34 -4.28 12.70
C LEU A 95 1.18 -5.79 12.83
N THR A 96 0.74 -6.42 11.75
CA THR A 96 0.86 -7.87 11.51
C THR A 96 1.79 -8.07 10.34
N LEU A 97 2.86 -8.82 10.52
CA LEU A 97 3.88 -9.08 9.49
C LEU A 97 3.75 -10.53 9.01
N TYR A 98 3.77 -10.72 7.70
CA TYR A 98 3.72 -12.03 7.06
C TYR A 98 4.82 -12.12 6.00
N ASP A 99 5.86 -12.90 6.29
CA ASP A 99 7.08 -13.03 5.49
C ASP A 99 7.13 -14.30 4.62
N HIS A 100 5.96 -14.86 4.32
CA HIS A 100 5.82 -16.05 3.51
C HIS A 100 5.09 -15.74 2.21
N ARG A 101 5.21 -16.65 1.25
CA ARG A 101 4.51 -16.53 -0.04
C ARG A 101 2.99 -16.58 0.16
N LEU A 102 2.29 -15.66 -0.47
CA LEU A 102 0.83 -15.66 -0.52
C LEU A 102 0.33 -16.74 -1.50
N THR A 103 -0.74 -17.41 -1.11
CA THR A 103 -1.44 -18.43 -1.88
C THR A 103 -2.95 -18.24 -1.72
N PRO A 104 -3.79 -18.79 -2.62
CA PRO A 104 -5.24 -18.72 -2.45
C PRO A 104 -5.73 -19.19 -1.07
N ASP A 105 -5.05 -20.19 -0.49
CA ASP A 105 -5.45 -20.77 0.80
C ASP A 105 -5.18 -19.84 2.00
N ASN A 106 -4.11 -19.02 1.95
CA ASN A 106 -3.74 -18.17 3.09
C ASN A 106 -4.23 -16.72 2.98
N ILE A 107 -4.51 -16.23 1.76
CA ILE A 107 -4.97 -14.86 1.51
C ILE A 107 -6.23 -14.50 2.30
N PRO A 108 -7.33 -15.29 2.30
CA PRO A 108 -8.54 -14.94 3.03
C PRO A 108 -8.33 -14.90 4.54
N ALA A 109 -7.56 -15.82 5.10
CA ALA A 109 -7.25 -15.86 6.52
C ALA A 109 -6.42 -14.65 6.97
N LEU A 110 -5.48 -14.21 6.12
CA LEU A 110 -4.59 -13.09 6.44
C LEU A 110 -5.28 -11.73 6.31
N PHE A 111 -6.00 -11.53 5.21
CA PHE A 111 -6.53 -10.21 4.84
C PHE A 111 -8.04 -10.04 5.03
N GLY A 112 -8.78 -11.12 5.29
CA GLY A 112 -10.27 -11.08 5.31
C GLY A 112 -10.87 -10.17 6.38
N GLN A 113 -10.07 -9.73 7.36
CA GLN A 113 -10.47 -8.77 8.40
C GLN A 113 -9.99 -7.33 8.13
N CYS A 114 -9.36 -7.09 6.99
CA CYS A 114 -9.01 -5.74 6.57
C CYS A 114 -10.22 -5.03 5.95
N ASP A 115 -10.29 -3.72 6.10
CA ASP A 115 -11.29 -2.89 5.39
C ASP A 115 -10.94 -2.74 3.90
N ILE A 116 -9.63 -2.61 3.63
CA ILE A 116 -9.08 -2.42 2.28
C ILE A 116 -7.77 -3.18 2.16
N VAL A 117 -7.53 -3.80 1.01
CA VAL A 117 -6.24 -4.41 0.66
C VAL A 117 -5.66 -3.73 -0.58
N CYS A 118 -4.42 -3.27 -0.47
CA CYS A 118 -3.64 -2.75 -1.58
C CYS A 118 -2.80 -3.89 -2.18
N GLU A 119 -3.03 -4.21 -3.43
CA GLU A 119 -2.22 -5.10 -4.23
C GLU A 119 -1.02 -4.31 -4.79
N ALA A 120 0.21 -4.77 -4.54
CA ALA A 120 1.44 -4.07 -4.91
C ALA A 120 2.54 -5.00 -5.45
N PHE A 121 2.14 -6.12 -6.08
CA PHE A 121 3.06 -7.04 -6.73
C PHE A 121 3.56 -6.49 -8.08
N ASP A 122 4.63 -7.05 -8.59
CA ASP A 122 5.16 -6.80 -9.94
C ASP A 122 4.79 -7.92 -10.93
N ASP A 123 4.51 -9.12 -10.45
CA ASP A 123 4.12 -10.28 -11.26
C ASP A 123 2.62 -10.30 -11.54
N SER A 124 2.23 -10.39 -12.80
CA SER A 124 0.83 -10.33 -13.25
C SER A 124 -0.02 -11.52 -12.79
N GLU A 125 0.55 -12.71 -12.67
CA GLU A 125 -0.17 -13.90 -12.22
C GLU A 125 -0.46 -13.79 -10.70
N GLN A 126 0.53 -13.32 -9.93
CA GLN A 126 0.35 -13.08 -8.49
C GLN A 126 -0.67 -11.97 -8.22
N LYS A 127 -0.67 -10.89 -9.03
CA LYS A 127 -1.72 -9.85 -8.99
C LYS A 127 -3.11 -10.45 -9.21
N ALA A 128 -3.28 -11.20 -10.29
CA ALA A 128 -4.57 -11.82 -10.64
C ALA A 128 -5.03 -12.80 -9.54
N MET A 129 -4.12 -13.62 -9.02
CA MET A 129 -4.40 -14.56 -7.93
C MET A 129 -4.90 -13.82 -6.69
N LEU A 130 -4.16 -12.80 -6.23
CA LEU A 130 -4.53 -12.04 -5.03
C LEU A 130 -5.89 -11.37 -5.18
N VAL A 131 -6.08 -10.62 -6.27
CA VAL A 131 -7.33 -9.90 -6.54
C VAL A 131 -8.51 -10.86 -6.62
N THR A 132 -8.36 -12.00 -7.31
CA THR A 132 -9.40 -13.02 -7.44
C THR A 132 -9.76 -13.59 -6.08
N SER A 133 -8.78 -14.08 -5.30
CA SER A 133 -9.03 -14.65 -3.97
C SER A 133 -9.73 -13.65 -3.04
N LEU A 134 -9.27 -12.38 -3.00
CA LEU A 134 -9.89 -11.35 -2.16
C LEU A 134 -11.34 -11.05 -2.56
N LEU A 135 -11.62 -10.93 -3.85
CA LEU A 135 -12.97 -10.62 -4.34
C LEU A 135 -13.93 -11.79 -4.21
N THR A 136 -13.44 -13.04 -4.30
CA THR A 136 -14.27 -14.26 -4.22
C THR A 136 -14.54 -14.65 -2.76
N ASP A 137 -13.50 -14.66 -1.94
CA ASP A 137 -13.52 -15.33 -0.65
C ASP A 137 -13.66 -14.39 0.56
N THR A 138 -13.66 -13.07 0.30
CA THR A 138 -13.76 -12.05 1.36
C THR A 138 -14.71 -10.92 0.98
N ALA A 139 -14.99 -10.03 1.95
CA ALA A 139 -15.75 -8.80 1.73
C ALA A 139 -14.89 -7.54 1.57
N VAL A 140 -13.56 -7.67 1.55
CA VAL A 140 -12.63 -6.54 1.52
C VAL A 140 -12.76 -5.71 0.24
N ARG A 141 -12.45 -4.44 0.32
CA ARG A 141 -12.25 -3.56 -0.84
C ARG A 141 -10.81 -3.69 -1.34
N VAL A 142 -10.61 -3.76 -2.64
CA VAL A 142 -9.30 -4.00 -3.25
C VAL A 142 -8.86 -2.80 -4.08
N ILE A 143 -7.63 -2.35 -3.86
CA ILE A 143 -6.97 -1.36 -4.71
C ILE A 143 -5.79 -2.05 -5.37
N ALA A 144 -5.86 -2.24 -6.68
CA ALA A 144 -4.79 -2.78 -7.50
C ALA A 144 -4.04 -1.68 -8.24
N ASN A 145 -2.85 -2.00 -8.74
CA ASN A 145 -2.02 -1.04 -9.46
C ASN A 145 -1.63 -1.59 -10.84
N SER A 146 -1.72 -0.75 -11.89
CA SER A 146 -1.38 -1.13 -13.25
C SER A 146 -0.91 0.06 -14.07
N GLY A 147 0.30 -0.04 -14.63
CA GLY A 147 0.90 0.98 -15.48
C GLY A 147 1.55 2.13 -14.69
N MET A 148 2.88 2.06 -14.54
CA MET A 148 3.71 3.12 -13.95
C MET A 148 5.15 3.08 -14.48
N ALA A 149 5.41 2.28 -15.53
CA ALA A 149 6.73 2.20 -16.15
C ALA A 149 7.03 3.43 -17.00
N GLY A 150 8.31 3.60 -17.34
CA GLY A 150 8.78 4.69 -18.19
C GLY A 150 8.72 6.06 -17.51
N CYS A 151 8.84 7.10 -18.34
CA CYS A 151 8.88 8.51 -17.90
C CYS A 151 7.77 9.38 -18.53
N ALA A 152 6.68 8.76 -18.97
CA ALA A 152 5.51 9.49 -19.49
C ALA A 152 4.90 10.41 -18.43
N SER A 153 4.05 11.34 -18.84
CA SER A 153 3.45 12.36 -17.97
C SER A 153 2.81 11.73 -16.73
N GLY A 154 3.08 12.31 -15.56
CA GLY A 154 2.42 11.94 -14.32
C GLY A 154 0.89 12.14 -14.35
N ASN A 155 0.39 13.03 -15.19
CA ASN A 155 -1.06 13.27 -15.34
C ASN A 155 -1.82 12.08 -15.96
N LEU A 156 -1.13 11.08 -16.52
CA LEU A 156 -1.72 9.84 -16.99
C LEU A 156 -2.05 8.86 -15.85
N ILE A 157 -1.38 8.98 -14.71
CA ILE A 157 -1.66 8.17 -13.53
C ILE A 157 -3.01 8.60 -12.97
N GLN A 158 -3.95 7.65 -12.92
CA GLN A 158 -5.32 7.89 -12.47
C GLN A 158 -5.80 6.75 -11.56
N SER A 159 -6.76 7.06 -10.72
CA SER A 159 -7.51 6.04 -9.97
C SER A 159 -8.87 5.84 -10.63
N ARG A 160 -9.27 4.59 -10.86
CA ARG A 160 -10.55 4.26 -11.55
C ARG A 160 -11.26 3.14 -10.80
N LYS A 161 -12.54 3.29 -10.53
CA LYS A 161 -13.39 2.18 -10.07
C LYS A 161 -13.64 1.23 -11.24
N ARG A 162 -13.40 -0.06 -11.06
CA ARG A 162 -13.58 -1.09 -12.09
C ARG A 162 -14.77 -2.01 -11.80
N PHE A 163 -14.91 -2.41 -10.55
CA PHE A 163 -16.04 -3.20 -10.07
C PHE A 163 -16.51 -2.64 -8.73
N ASP A 164 -17.52 -3.25 -8.14
CA ASP A 164 -18.11 -2.76 -6.88
C ASP A 164 -17.06 -2.58 -5.77
N ARG A 165 -16.15 -3.54 -5.64
CA ARG A 165 -15.12 -3.54 -4.60
C ARG A 165 -13.68 -3.49 -5.14
N LEU A 166 -13.49 -3.13 -6.43
CA LEU A 166 -12.17 -3.05 -7.08
C LEU A 166 -11.92 -1.69 -7.70
N TRP A 167 -10.81 -1.08 -7.32
CA TRP A 167 -10.23 0.12 -7.94
C TRP A 167 -8.85 -0.20 -8.50
N ILE A 168 -8.47 0.49 -9.56
CA ILE A 168 -7.14 0.37 -10.18
C ILE A 168 -6.49 1.75 -10.25
N CYS A 169 -5.25 1.86 -9.77
CA CYS A 169 -4.41 3.05 -9.87
C CYS A 169 -3.29 2.81 -10.89
N GLY A 170 -3.01 3.81 -11.70
CA GLY A 170 -1.98 3.75 -12.75
C GLY A 170 -2.47 4.34 -14.06
N ASP A 171 -1.65 4.30 -15.11
CA ASP A 171 -2.06 4.70 -16.46
C ASP A 171 -2.80 3.58 -17.20
N GLY A 172 -2.61 2.32 -16.76
CA GLY A 172 -3.27 1.14 -17.33
C GLY A 172 -2.64 0.63 -18.63
N GLU A 173 -1.58 1.24 -19.12
CA GLU A 173 -0.97 0.98 -20.42
C GLU A 173 0.53 0.66 -20.33
N SER A 174 1.30 1.42 -19.53
CA SER A 174 2.75 1.27 -19.50
C SER A 174 3.19 -0.02 -18.82
N ASP A 175 4.20 -0.67 -19.42
CA ASP A 175 4.79 -1.92 -18.95
C ASP A 175 6.32 -1.83 -18.99
N VAL A 176 7.00 -2.51 -18.06
CA VAL A 176 8.47 -2.52 -18.00
C VAL A 176 9.06 -3.15 -19.27
N ALA A 177 8.38 -4.13 -19.87
CA ALA A 177 8.86 -4.79 -21.09
C ALA A 177 8.85 -3.86 -22.33
N THR A 178 7.91 -2.92 -22.39
CA THR A 178 7.76 -2.00 -23.53
C THR A 178 8.31 -0.60 -23.25
N ASP A 179 8.13 -0.08 -22.04
CA ASP A 179 8.46 1.30 -21.67
C ASP A 179 9.77 1.43 -20.86
N GLY A 180 10.43 0.28 -20.61
CA GLY A 180 11.74 0.21 -19.99
C GLY A 180 11.69 0.23 -18.46
N HIS A 181 12.20 1.27 -17.81
CA HIS A 181 12.53 1.24 -16.39
C HIS A 181 11.41 1.77 -15.48
N LEU A 182 11.51 1.40 -14.19
CA LEU A 182 10.70 1.99 -13.12
C LEU A 182 11.47 3.15 -12.48
N TYR A 183 10.98 4.36 -12.66
CA TYR A 183 11.55 5.56 -12.06
C TYR A 183 10.86 5.92 -10.75
N ALA A 184 11.66 6.19 -9.72
CA ALA A 184 11.16 6.45 -8.35
C ALA A 184 10.02 7.48 -8.29
N PRO A 185 10.09 8.66 -8.95
CA PRO A 185 9.01 9.65 -8.87
C PRO A 185 7.66 9.12 -9.42
N ARG A 186 7.70 8.36 -10.53
CA ARG A 186 6.49 7.83 -11.15
C ARG A 186 5.89 6.68 -10.34
N VAL A 187 6.74 5.81 -9.80
CA VAL A 187 6.34 4.75 -8.87
C VAL A 187 5.70 5.36 -7.61
N ALA A 188 6.36 6.35 -7.00
CA ALA A 188 5.83 7.04 -5.82
C ALA A 188 4.52 7.79 -6.11
N LEU A 189 4.36 8.39 -7.30
CA LEU A 189 3.12 9.04 -7.71
C LEU A 189 1.97 8.04 -7.78
N CYS A 190 2.16 6.88 -8.43
CA CYS A 190 1.16 5.83 -8.50
C CYS A 190 0.81 5.29 -7.10
N ALA A 191 1.81 5.05 -6.26
CA ALA A 191 1.61 4.63 -4.87
C ALA A 191 0.80 5.64 -4.06
N ASN A 192 1.05 6.94 -4.26
CA ASN A 192 0.30 8.01 -3.57
C ASN A 192 -1.14 8.15 -4.11
N HIS A 193 -1.40 7.83 -5.38
CA HIS A 193 -2.78 7.68 -5.87
C HIS A 193 -3.51 6.56 -5.11
N ALA A 194 -2.88 5.40 -4.93
CA ALA A 194 -3.46 4.30 -4.15
C ALA A 194 -3.67 4.69 -2.68
N ALA A 195 -2.69 5.33 -2.04
CA ALA A 195 -2.80 5.79 -0.66
C ALA A 195 -3.89 6.85 -0.48
N LEU A 196 -4.02 7.80 -1.42
CA LEU A 196 -5.10 8.79 -1.42
C LEU A 196 -6.47 8.12 -1.58
N LEU A 197 -6.58 7.09 -2.43
CA LEU A 197 -7.82 6.35 -2.60
C LEU A 197 -8.17 5.57 -1.32
N VAL A 198 -7.21 4.96 -0.61
CA VAL A 198 -7.45 4.39 0.73
C VAL A 198 -8.05 5.43 1.67
N LEU A 199 -7.43 6.62 1.76
CA LEU A 199 -7.93 7.73 2.58
C LEU A 199 -9.38 8.07 2.22
N ARG A 200 -9.70 8.25 0.93
CA ARG A 200 -11.04 8.57 0.46
C ARG A 200 -12.06 7.50 0.84
N LEU A 201 -11.73 6.23 0.61
CA LEU A 201 -12.63 5.10 0.93
C LEU A 201 -12.86 4.95 2.44
N VAL A 202 -11.85 5.20 3.28
CA VAL A 202 -11.98 5.21 4.75
C VAL A 202 -12.89 6.37 5.21
N LEU A 203 -12.79 7.53 4.56
CA LEU A 203 -13.63 8.68 4.87
C LEU A 203 -15.07 8.57 4.32
N GLY A 204 -15.37 7.54 3.50
CA GLY A 204 -16.70 7.28 2.96
C GLY A 204 -16.93 7.82 1.54
N TYR A 205 -15.89 8.26 0.84
CA TYR A 205 -15.98 8.63 -0.57
C TYR A 205 -15.77 7.40 -1.44
N ASP A 206 -16.76 7.01 -2.22
CA ASP A 206 -16.73 5.80 -3.07
C ASP A 206 -16.12 6.04 -4.46
N GLN A 207 -16.01 7.28 -4.88
CA GLN A 207 -15.38 7.68 -6.15
C GLN A 207 -13.93 8.12 -5.93
N PRO A 208 -13.02 7.81 -6.89
CA PRO A 208 -11.62 8.24 -6.82
C PRO A 208 -11.41 9.73 -6.76
#